data_c72e0639efc958f6493ea8737b99b2e4
#
_entry.id   c72e0639efc958f6493ea8737b99b2e4
#
_cell.length_a   1.000
_cell.length_b   1.000
_cell.length_c   1.000
_cell.angle_alpha   90.00
_cell.angle_beta   90.00
_cell.angle_gamma   90.00
#
_symmetry.space_group_name_H-M   'P 1'
#
loop_
_entity.id
_entity.type
_entity.pdbx_description
1 polymer ?
#
loop_
_entity_poly.entity_id
_entity_poly.type
_entity_poly.pdbx_seq_one_letter_code
_entity_poly.pdbx_strand_id
1 'polypeptide(L)'
;VDYIVVAKFDNYFRSLSAEEFAEILKHKLNASALVLGDDFHFGKNRQGNSEFLRQYGFDVTNLKTIALDDERVSSTRIRQTLAAGDLALAAKLLGRPYSITGRVQYGDQIGRTINFPTINVRLNRHKPCLQGIYGVEVICETTSLKDKVQTDNPNQNGIAGYAPTALF
;
A
#
# COMPACT_ATOMS: atom_id res chain seq x y z
N VAL A 1 1.49 -8.23 12.51
CA VAL A 1 0.39 -8.96 11.86
C VAL A 1 0.93 -10.35 11.55
N ASP A 2 0.32 -11.37 12.13
CA ASP A 2 0.80 -12.76 12.00
C ASP A 2 0.24 -13.42 10.73
N TYR A 3 -1.01 -13.08 10.38
CA TYR A 3 -1.68 -13.63 9.21
C TYR A 3 -2.43 -12.55 8.41
N ILE A 4 -2.48 -12.71 7.10
CA ILE A 4 -3.30 -11.91 6.18
C ILE A 4 -4.19 -12.88 5.42
N VAL A 5 -5.51 -12.69 5.55
CA VAL A 5 -6.50 -13.45 4.80
C VAL A 5 -6.98 -12.61 3.62
N VAL A 6 -6.76 -13.09 2.41
CA VAL A 6 -7.20 -12.44 1.17
C VAL A 6 -8.40 -13.19 0.62
N ALA A 7 -9.59 -12.61 0.77
CA ALA A 7 -10.80 -13.16 0.18
C ALA A 7 -11.00 -12.63 -1.24
N LYS A 8 -11.32 -13.53 -2.18
CA LYS A 8 -11.70 -13.13 -3.53
C LYS A 8 -13.10 -12.50 -3.49
N PHE A 9 -13.19 -11.23 -3.87
CA PHE A 9 -14.48 -10.52 -3.92
C PHE A 9 -15.20 -10.82 -5.25
N ASP A 10 -15.77 -12.03 -5.34
CA ASP A 10 -16.57 -12.48 -6.48
C ASP A 10 -18.08 -12.39 -6.20
N ASN A 11 -18.89 -12.88 -7.13
CA ASN A 11 -20.35 -12.86 -6.99
C ASN A 11 -20.83 -13.67 -5.79
N TYR A 12 -20.17 -14.77 -5.46
CA TYR A 12 -20.50 -15.56 -4.27
C TYR A 12 -20.25 -14.76 -3.00
N PHE A 13 -19.01 -14.22 -2.84
CA PHE A 13 -18.66 -13.45 -1.65
C PHE A 13 -19.51 -12.19 -1.50
N ARG A 14 -19.86 -11.53 -2.61
CA ARG A 14 -20.73 -10.36 -2.64
C ARG A 14 -22.18 -10.69 -2.22
N SER A 15 -22.64 -11.92 -2.46
CA SER A 15 -24.01 -12.35 -2.16
C SER A 15 -24.23 -12.83 -0.72
N LEU A 16 -23.15 -13.01 0.05
CA LEU A 16 -23.24 -13.46 1.45
C LEU A 16 -24.11 -12.51 2.27
N SER A 17 -25.02 -13.10 3.05
CA SER A 17 -25.77 -12.34 4.06
C SER A 17 -24.88 -11.85 5.19
N ALA A 18 -25.39 -11.01 6.07
CA ALA A 18 -24.63 -10.58 7.26
C ALA A 18 -24.37 -11.76 8.19
N GLU A 19 -25.31 -12.67 8.34
CA GLU A 19 -25.19 -13.89 9.14
C GLU A 19 -24.11 -14.82 8.58
N GLU A 20 -24.18 -15.12 7.28
CA GLU A 20 -23.20 -16.00 6.62
C GLU A 20 -21.77 -15.46 6.73
N PHE A 21 -21.61 -14.14 6.62
CA PHE A 21 -20.31 -13.51 6.82
C PHE A 21 -19.83 -13.60 8.28
N ALA A 22 -20.72 -13.39 9.25
CA ALA A 22 -20.41 -13.53 10.68
C ALA A 22 -20.04 -14.99 11.03
N GLU A 23 -20.72 -15.99 10.42
CA GLU A 23 -20.37 -17.41 10.55
C GLU A 23 -18.94 -17.70 10.05
N ILE A 24 -18.56 -17.11 8.91
CA ILE A 24 -17.17 -17.25 8.40
C ILE A 24 -16.16 -16.69 9.40
N LEU A 25 -16.42 -15.51 9.95
CA LEU A 25 -15.53 -14.91 10.95
C LEU A 25 -15.41 -15.78 12.19
N LYS A 26 -16.55 -16.28 12.71
CA LYS A 26 -16.61 -17.02 13.97
C LYS A 26 -16.05 -18.44 13.85
N HIS A 27 -16.46 -19.18 12.82
CA HIS A 27 -16.19 -20.61 12.74
C HIS A 27 -15.03 -20.96 11.78
N LYS A 28 -14.80 -20.19 10.72
CA LYS A 28 -13.68 -20.45 9.81
C LYS A 28 -12.41 -19.73 10.19
N LEU A 29 -12.53 -18.49 10.68
CA LEU A 29 -11.38 -17.70 11.12
C LEU A 29 -11.15 -17.73 12.62
N ASN A 30 -12.08 -18.33 13.38
CA ASN A 30 -12.04 -18.42 14.84
C ASN A 30 -11.81 -17.05 15.51
N ALA A 31 -12.41 -16.01 14.95
CA ALA A 31 -12.31 -14.66 15.47
C ALA A 31 -13.20 -14.52 16.71
N SER A 32 -12.67 -13.94 17.78
CA SER A 32 -13.42 -13.59 18.99
C SER A 32 -13.56 -12.09 19.17
N ALA A 33 -12.56 -11.33 18.74
CA ALA A 33 -12.53 -9.87 18.82
C ALA A 33 -12.29 -9.27 17.44
N LEU A 34 -12.91 -8.13 17.17
CA LEU A 34 -12.85 -7.44 15.89
C LEU A 34 -12.52 -5.95 16.11
N VAL A 35 -11.63 -5.42 15.29
CA VAL A 35 -11.32 -3.99 15.25
C VAL A 35 -11.78 -3.46 13.89
N LEU A 36 -12.75 -2.56 13.89
CA LEU A 36 -13.45 -2.10 12.71
C LEU A 36 -13.44 -0.57 12.62
N GLY A 37 -13.50 -0.03 11.40
CA GLY A 37 -13.79 1.39 11.23
C GLY A 37 -15.25 1.71 11.64
N ASP A 38 -15.49 2.94 12.02
CA ASP A 38 -16.81 3.44 12.45
C ASP A 38 -17.89 3.37 11.35
N ASP A 39 -17.47 3.34 10.08
CA ASP A 39 -18.35 3.22 8.91
C ASP A 39 -18.37 1.81 8.29
N PHE A 40 -17.85 0.81 9.00
CA PHE A 40 -17.79 -0.54 8.49
C PHE A 40 -19.17 -1.16 8.31
N HIS A 41 -19.44 -1.62 7.08
CA HIS A 41 -20.63 -2.37 6.72
C HIS A 41 -20.25 -3.57 5.85
N PHE A 42 -20.99 -4.65 6.00
CA PHE A 42 -20.74 -5.91 5.31
C PHE A 42 -22.04 -6.64 4.96
N GLY A 43 -21.91 -7.77 4.30
CA GLY A 43 -23.03 -8.57 3.83
C GLY A 43 -23.77 -7.94 2.65
N LYS A 44 -24.66 -8.72 2.06
CA LYS A 44 -25.49 -8.28 0.93
C LYS A 44 -26.26 -7.03 1.29
N ASN A 45 -26.26 -6.05 0.41
CA ASN A 45 -26.90 -4.74 0.61
C ASN A 45 -26.40 -3.97 1.84
N ARG A 46 -25.19 -4.27 2.35
CA ARG A 46 -24.61 -3.60 3.53
C ARG A 46 -25.45 -3.70 4.80
N GLN A 47 -26.17 -4.81 5.00
CA GLN A 47 -27.08 -5.00 6.13
C GLN A 47 -26.34 -5.23 7.46
N GLY A 48 -25.11 -5.78 7.42
CA GLY A 48 -24.27 -5.97 8.59
C GLY A 48 -23.51 -4.70 8.97
N ASN A 49 -23.36 -4.48 10.26
CA ASN A 49 -22.58 -3.40 10.85
C ASN A 49 -21.93 -3.85 12.18
N SER A 50 -21.25 -2.95 12.88
CA SER A 50 -20.60 -3.26 14.16
C SER A 50 -21.57 -3.73 15.23
N GLU A 51 -22.79 -3.17 15.27
CA GLU A 51 -23.79 -3.55 16.25
C GLU A 51 -24.30 -4.97 16.01
N PHE A 52 -24.56 -5.33 14.75
CA PHE A 52 -24.90 -6.69 14.37
C PHE A 52 -23.86 -7.70 14.87
N LEU A 53 -22.55 -7.39 14.71
CA LEU A 53 -21.49 -8.28 15.16
C LEU A 53 -21.43 -8.41 16.68
N ARG A 54 -21.69 -7.33 17.42
CA ARG A 54 -21.81 -7.40 18.90
C ARG A 54 -22.96 -8.31 19.32
N GLN A 55 -24.12 -8.16 18.70
CA GLN A 55 -25.29 -9.02 18.98
C GLN A 55 -25.01 -10.48 18.59
N TYR A 56 -24.17 -10.70 17.58
CA TYR A 56 -23.72 -12.04 17.17
C TYR A 56 -22.70 -12.66 18.14
N GLY A 57 -22.21 -11.89 19.12
CA GLY A 57 -21.33 -12.35 20.18
C GLY A 57 -19.84 -12.12 19.93
N PHE A 58 -19.48 -11.12 19.12
CA PHE A 58 -18.10 -10.66 18.99
C PHE A 58 -17.81 -9.49 19.95
N ASP A 59 -16.58 -9.45 20.44
CA ASP A 59 -16.02 -8.24 21.05
C ASP A 59 -15.61 -7.27 19.94
N VAL A 60 -16.31 -6.13 19.82
CA VAL A 60 -16.10 -5.20 18.71
C VAL A 60 -15.62 -3.84 19.20
N THR A 61 -14.41 -3.49 18.82
CA THR A 61 -13.82 -2.17 18.99
C THR A 61 -13.95 -1.37 17.70
N ASN A 62 -14.59 -0.20 17.77
CA ASN A 62 -14.67 0.71 16.65
C ASN A 62 -13.54 1.74 16.69
N LEU A 63 -12.78 1.85 15.59
CA LEU A 63 -11.80 2.91 15.39
C LEU A 63 -12.51 4.17 14.91
N LYS A 64 -12.21 5.28 15.56
CA LYS A 64 -12.71 6.59 15.12
C LYS A 64 -12.10 6.98 13.78
N THR A 65 -12.90 7.60 12.94
CA THR A 65 -12.42 8.23 11.70
C THR A 65 -11.33 9.25 12.01
N ILE A 66 -10.20 9.14 11.34
CA ILE A 66 -9.12 10.13 11.41
C ILE A 66 -9.44 11.23 10.40
N ALA A 67 -9.42 12.47 10.87
CA ALA A 67 -9.56 13.66 10.03
C ALA A 67 -8.28 14.52 10.10
N LEU A 68 -8.00 15.22 9.03
CA LEU A 68 -6.97 16.24 8.92
C LEU A 68 -7.60 17.47 8.25
N ASP A 69 -7.54 18.63 8.92
CA ASP A 69 -8.16 19.87 8.48
C ASP A 69 -9.68 19.70 8.25
N ASP A 70 -10.38 19.09 9.23
CA ASP A 70 -11.81 18.79 9.23
C ASP A 70 -12.30 17.86 8.10
N GLU A 71 -11.39 17.33 7.28
CA GLU A 71 -11.69 16.39 6.25
C GLU A 71 -11.17 14.99 6.59
N ARG A 72 -12.01 13.97 6.35
CA ARG A 72 -11.65 12.58 6.55
C ARG A 72 -10.40 12.18 5.76
N VAL A 73 -9.44 11.53 6.43
CA VAL A 73 -8.33 10.85 5.76
C VAL A 73 -8.86 9.58 5.08
N SER A 74 -8.73 9.50 3.76
CA SER A 74 -9.20 8.36 2.98
C SER A 74 -8.25 8.04 1.83
N SER A 75 -8.29 6.79 1.36
CA SER A 75 -7.51 6.38 0.18
C SER A 75 -7.83 7.22 -1.07
N THR A 76 -9.06 7.69 -1.21
CA THR A 76 -9.48 8.54 -2.32
C THR A 76 -8.82 9.90 -2.24
N ARG A 77 -8.87 10.56 -1.08
CA ARG A 77 -8.23 11.85 -0.85
C ARG A 77 -6.72 11.75 -1.09
N ILE A 78 -6.06 10.72 -0.54
CA ILE A 78 -4.62 10.51 -0.75
C ILE A 78 -4.29 10.34 -2.24
N ARG A 79 -5.06 9.55 -3.00
CA ARG A 79 -4.82 9.39 -4.44
C ARG A 79 -5.02 10.68 -5.22
N GLN A 80 -6.02 11.48 -4.88
CA GLN A 80 -6.26 12.79 -5.50
C GLN A 80 -5.12 13.76 -5.20
N THR A 81 -4.65 13.80 -3.96
CA THR A 81 -3.52 14.62 -3.53
C THR A 81 -2.24 14.25 -4.26
N LEU A 82 -1.97 12.94 -4.41
CA LEU A 82 -0.83 12.44 -5.19
C LEU A 82 -0.96 12.78 -6.67
N ALA A 83 -2.16 12.66 -7.25
CA ALA A 83 -2.39 12.99 -8.65
C ALA A 83 -2.22 14.51 -8.93
N ALA A 84 -2.48 15.35 -7.93
CA ALA A 84 -2.21 16.79 -7.98
C ALA A 84 -0.73 17.14 -7.75
N GLY A 85 0.13 16.16 -7.38
CA GLY A 85 1.55 16.37 -7.10
C GLY A 85 1.85 16.98 -5.72
N ASP A 86 0.86 17.12 -4.85
CA ASP A 86 1.06 17.67 -3.49
C ASP A 86 1.61 16.58 -2.55
N LEU A 87 2.92 16.39 -2.61
CA LEU A 87 3.61 15.39 -1.78
C LEU A 87 3.63 15.78 -0.30
N ALA A 88 3.57 17.08 0.01
CA ALA A 88 3.59 17.55 1.39
C ALA A 88 2.28 17.19 2.11
N LEU A 89 1.14 17.47 1.49
CA LEU A 89 -0.16 17.07 2.02
C LEU A 89 -0.32 15.55 2.01
N ALA A 90 0.15 14.86 0.95
CA ALA A 90 0.11 13.40 0.89
C ALA A 90 0.88 12.76 2.05
N ALA A 91 2.05 13.30 2.42
CA ALA A 91 2.82 12.82 3.57
C ALA A 91 2.08 13.04 4.90
N LYS A 92 1.42 14.19 5.09
CA LYS A 92 0.59 14.44 6.27
C LYS A 92 -0.58 13.46 6.36
N LEU A 93 -1.29 13.22 5.25
CA LEU A 93 -2.41 12.28 5.20
C LEU A 93 -1.98 10.82 5.43
N LEU A 94 -0.77 10.45 5.00
CA LEU A 94 -0.21 9.10 5.16
C LEU A 94 0.47 8.91 6.54
N GLY A 95 0.82 9.98 7.24
CA GLY A 95 1.67 9.95 8.43
C GLY A 95 3.14 9.57 8.12
N ARG A 96 3.53 9.55 6.85
CA ARG A 96 4.89 9.24 6.36
C ARG A 96 5.07 9.73 4.93
N PRO A 97 6.31 9.92 4.46
CA PRO A 97 6.56 10.19 3.04
C PRO A 97 5.95 9.13 2.13
N TYR A 98 5.45 9.55 0.97
CA TYR A 98 4.97 8.60 -0.03
C TYR A 98 6.14 7.78 -0.58
N SER A 99 5.97 6.48 -0.64
CA SER A 99 6.99 5.57 -1.14
C SER A 99 6.43 4.59 -2.15
N ILE A 100 7.27 4.19 -3.09
CA ILE A 100 6.98 3.16 -4.09
C ILE A 100 7.99 2.04 -3.90
N THR A 101 7.50 0.81 -3.80
CA THR A 101 8.35 -0.38 -3.66
C THR A 101 8.09 -1.31 -4.84
N GLY A 102 9.14 -1.84 -5.42
CA GLY A 102 9.05 -2.79 -6.51
C GLY A 102 10.39 -3.46 -6.80
N ARG A 103 10.36 -4.44 -7.67
CA ARG A 103 11.59 -5.11 -8.13
C ARG A 103 12.24 -4.31 -9.24
N VAL A 104 13.57 -4.17 -9.18
CA VAL A 104 14.35 -3.62 -10.27
C VAL A 104 14.29 -4.57 -11.46
N GLN A 105 14.00 -4.02 -12.63
CA GLN A 105 13.99 -4.74 -13.90
C GLN A 105 14.99 -4.14 -14.88
N TYR A 106 15.54 -4.98 -15.71
CA TYR A 106 16.33 -4.51 -16.85
C TYR A 106 15.39 -3.85 -17.87
N GLY A 107 15.72 -2.61 -18.24
CA GLY A 107 15.15 -1.93 -19.40
C GLY A 107 16.14 -1.96 -20.56
N ASP A 108 15.91 -1.10 -21.55
CA ASP A 108 16.74 -1.00 -22.78
C ASP A 108 18.17 -0.46 -22.52
N GLN A 109 18.48 -0.12 -21.29
CA GLN A 109 19.79 0.37 -20.81
C GLN A 109 20.33 1.59 -21.58
N ILE A 110 19.47 2.33 -22.25
CA ILE A 110 19.82 3.52 -23.04
C ILE A 110 20.57 4.55 -22.19
N GLY A 111 20.17 4.70 -20.91
CA GLY A 111 20.84 5.62 -20.00
C GLY A 111 22.34 5.38 -19.83
N ARG A 112 22.80 4.12 -19.95
CA ARG A 112 24.24 3.79 -19.90
C ARG A 112 25.03 4.35 -21.07
N THR A 113 24.42 4.44 -22.26
CA THR A 113 25.08 4.94 -23.47
C THR A 113 25.35 6.43 -23.42
N ILE A 114 24.66 7.15 -22.54
CA ILE A 114 24.81 8.60 -22.34
C ILE A 114 25.32 8.93 -20.92
N ASN A 115 25.94 7.99 -20.22
CA ASN A 115 26.51 8.11 -18.88
C ASN A 115 25.47 8.49 -17.78
N PHE A 116 24.17 8.22 -18.01
CA PHE A 116 23.11 8.38 -17.04
C PHE A 116 22.38 7.05 -16.81
N PRO A 117 22.96 6.12 -16.01
CA PRO A 117 22.32 4.84 -15.74
C PRO A 117 21.00 5.05 -15.01
N THR A 118 19.96 4.33 -15.44
CA THR A 118 18.63 4.39 -14.90
C THR A 118 18.25 3.07 -14.23
N ILE A 119 17.41 3.16 -13.21
CA ILE A 119 16.80 2.00 -12.54
C ILE A 119 15.31 1.96 -12.92
N ASN A 120 14.87 0.86 -13.51
CA ASN A 120 13.46 0.63 -13.79
C ASN A 120 12.85 -0.19 -12.66
N VAL A 121 11.82 0.37 -11.99
CA VAL A 121 11.10 -0.32 -10.93
C VAL A 121 9.78 -0.84 -11.47
N ARG A 122 9.57 -2.16 -11.43
CA ARG A 122 8.28 -2.74 -11.82
C ARG A 122 7.23 -2.45 -10.77
N LEU A 123 6.22 -1.71 -11.16
CA LEU A 123 5.03 -1.48 -10.35
C LEU A 123 4.00 -2.58 -10.68
N ASN A 124 3.56 -3.34 -9.67
CA ASN A 124 2.45 -4.29 -9.83
C ASN A 124 1.10 -3.56 -9.87
N ARG A 125 1.05 -2.41 -10.53
CA ARG A 125 -0.14 -1.56 -10.65
C ARG A 125 -0.30 -1.13 -12.11
N HIS A 126 -1.53 -1.13 -12.59
CA HIS A 126 -1.82 -0.69 -13.96
C HIS A 126 -1.58 0.82 -14.15
N LYS A 127 -1.73 1.61 -13.10
CA LYS A 127 -1.54 3.07 -13.19
C LYS A 127 -1.02 3.62 -11.85
N PRO A 128 0.13 4.30 -11.81
CA PRO A 128 0.60 5.01 -10.63
C PRO A 128 -0.32 6.20 -10.33
N CYS A 129 -0.49 6.52 -9.04
CA CYS A 129 -1.26 7.70 -8.63
C CYS A 129 -0.48 8.99 -8.85
N LEU A 130 0.85 8.91 -8.76
CA LEU A 130 1.77 10.04 -8.96
C LEU A 130 2.35 9.96 -10.37
N GLN A 131 2.36 11.07 -11.09
CA GLN A 131 2.95 11.21 -12.42
C GLN A 131 3.81 12.48 -12.45
N GLY A 132 4.96 12.41 -13.09
CA GLY A 132 5.87 13.55 -13.21
C GLY A 132 7.32 13.16 -12.93
N ILE A 133 8.17 14.18 -12.78
CA ILE A 133 9.59 14.04 -12.46
C ILE A 133 9.80 14.56 -11.04
N TYR A 134 10.37 13.75 -10.18
CA TYR A 134 10.55 14.05 -8.76
C TYR A 134 11.95 13.69 -8.30
N GLY A 135 12.50 14.47 -7.37
CA GLY A 135 13.66 14.06 -6.57
C GLY A 135 13.23 13.00 -5.56
N VAL A 136 13.93 11.88 -5.52
CA VAL A 136 13.58 10.76 -4.64
C VAL A 136 14.81 10.23 -3.90
N GLU A 137 14.57 9.68 -2.72
CA GLU A 137 15.54 8.85 -1.99
C GLU A 137 15.30 7.38 -2.34
N VAL A 138 16.36 6.64 -2.67
CA VAL A 138 16.26 5.23 -3.04
C VAL A 138 16.92 4.36 -1.99
N ILE A 139 16.17 3.39 -1.47
CA ILE A 139 16.67 2.36 -0.56
C ILE A 139 16.70 1.05 -1.34
N CYS A 140 17.86 0.43 -1.46
CA CYS A 140 18.03 -0.87 -2.09
C CYS A 140 18.21 -1.95 -1.03
N GLU A 141 17.32 -2.94 -1.02
CA GLU A 141 17.45 -4.16 -0.21
C GLU A 141 17.98 -5.27 -1.11
N THR A 142 19.16 -5.80 -0.81
CA THR A 142 19.72 -6.97 -1.49
C THR A 142 19.34 -8.23 -0.73
N THR A 143 18.50 -9.06 -1.34
CA THR A 143 18.00 -10.30 -0.72
C THR A 143 19.00 -11.47 -0.82
N SER A 144 20.13 -11.32 -1.49
CA SER A 144 21.12 -12.39 -1.68
C SER A 144 22.54 -11.85 -1.82
N LEU A 145 23.46 -12.43 -1.04
CA LEU A 145 24.92 -12.21 -1.07
C LEU A 145 25.60 -12.60 -2.40
N LYS A 146 24.86 -12.98 -3.44
CA LYS A 146 25.42 -13.45 -4.73
C LYS A 146 25.33 -12.45 -5.86
N ASP A 147 24.52 -11.42 -5.76
CA ASP A 147 24.46 -10.38 -6.80
C ASP A 147 25.34 -9.20 -6.39
N LYS A 148 26.64 -9.37 -6.54
CA LYS A 148 27.58 -8.24 -6.55
C LYS A 148 27.17 -7.35 -7.72
N VAL A 149 26.60 -6.21 -7.43
CA VAL A 149 26.59 -5.10 -8.40
C VAL A 149 28.04 -4.75 -8.66
N GLN A 150 28.58 -5.22 -9.75
CA GLN A 150 29.89 -4.81 -10.24
C GLN A 150 29.75 -3.35 -10.70
N THR A 151 30.09 -2.43 -9.82
CA THR A 151 30.32 -1.04 -10.22
C THR A 151 31.74 -1.00 -10.79
N ASP A 152 31.86 -0.89 -12.10
CA ASP A 152 33.14 -0.74 -12.81
C ASP A 152 33.80 0.64 -12.57
N ASN A 153 33.72 1.18 -11.37
CA ASN A 153 34.39 2.42 -11.02
C ASN A 153 35.25 2.21 -9.77
N PRO A 154 36.59 2.08 -9.93
CA PRO A 154 37.52 1.75 -8.85
C PRO A 154 37.71 2.86 -7.81
N ASN A 155 37.09 4.02 -7.92
CA ASN A 155 37.34 5.19 -7.07
C ASN A 155 36.21 5.52 -6.07
N GLN A 156 35.24 4.63 -5.83
CA GLN A 156 34.21 4.88 -4.82
C GLN A 156 34.25 3.84 -3.70
N ASN A 157 35.23 3.99 -2.80
CA ASN A 157 35.12 3.51 -1.42
C ASN A 157 34.24 4.50 -0.65
N GLY A 158 32.95 4.27 -0.58
CA GLY A 158 32.00 5.09 0.17
C GLY A 158 30.67 4.43 0.21
N ILE A 159 30.12 4.36 1.41
CA ILE A 159 28.74 3.97 1.68
C ILE A 159 27.84 4.68 0.67
N ALA A 160 27.23 3.92 -0.21
CA ALA A 160 26.46 4.47 -1.31
C ALA A 160 25.10 5.01 -0.82
N GLY A 161 25.10 6.27 -0.45
CA GLY A 161 23.91 7.09 -0.53
C GLY A 161 23.80 7.62 -1.97
N TYR A 162 23.16 6.90 -2.85
CA TYR A 162 22.81 7.44 -4.16
C TYR A 162 21.44 8.10 -4.06
N ALA A 163 21.39 9.38 -4.44
CA ALA A 163 20.16 10.02 -4.89
C ALA A 163 20.11 9.89 -6.43
N PRO A 164 19.58 8.80 -6.99
CA PRO A 164 19.36 8.76 -8.42
C PRO A 164 18.06 9.50 -8.72
N THR A 165 18.12 10.40 -9.69
CA THR A 165 16.93 10.97 -10.31
C THR A 165 16.19 9.83 -10.99
N ALA A 166 15.09 9.37 -10.38
CA ALA A 166 14.22 8.40 -11.01
C ALA A 166 13.28 9.17 -11.96
N LEU A 167 13.41 8.94 -13.25
CA LEU A 167 12.45 9.37 -14.27
C LEU A 167 11.32 8.34 -14.30
N PHE A 168 10.11 8.76 -13.98
CA PHE A 168 8.88 7.96 -14.12
C PHE A 168 8.04 8.46 -15.28
#